data_415548dd4ba0f9cc5cf89b61f89c7f6f
#
_entry.id   415548dd4ba0f9cc5cf89b61f89c7f6f
#
_cell.length_a   1.000
_cell.length_b   1.000
_cell.length_c   1.000
_cell.angle_alpha   90.00
_cell.angle_beta   90.00
_cell.angle_gamma   90.00
#
_symmetry.space_group_name_H-M   'P 1'
#
loop_
_entity.id
_entity.type
_entity.pdbx_description
1 polymer ?
#
loop_
_entity_poly.entity_id
_entity_poly.type
_entity_poly.pdbx_seq_one_letter_code
_entity_poly.pdbx_strand_id
1 'polypeptide(L)'
;MQWSSATPGLLVILIDQSGSMLFPMESPNEKETRTTFATKAVNRVIDTIIQKNFDGKAPKNRCFISVIGYNHKVRNLIAGYLKDLDENPIRVDKVKQKISDGAGGILEIDKSMPIWVEPIKEDGPTNMKGAFEMAKEIIEKW
;
A
#
# COMPACT_ATOMS: atom_id res chain seq x y z
N MET A 1 10.96 -6.22 -20.20
CA MET A 1 9.68 -6.96 -20.33
C MET A 1 8.55 -6.03 -19.90
N GLN A 2 7.52 -5.94 -20.69
CA GLN A 2 6.37 -5.08 -20.40
C GLN A 2 5.22 -5.91 -19.83
N TRP A 3 4.65 -5.49 -18.71
CA TRP A 3 3.51 -6.17 -18.11
C TRP A 3 2.25 -5.89 -18.94
N SER A 4 1.43 -6.92 -19.08
CA SER A 4 0.16 -6.85 -19.81
C SER A 4 -0.90 -7.70 -19.12
N SER A 5 -2.15 -7.61 -19.56
CA SER A 5 -3.23 -8.48 -19.04
C SER A 5 -3.01 -9.95 -19.40
N ALA A 6 -2.29 -10.22 -20.50
CA ALA A 6 -1.95 -11.59 -20.90
C ALA A 6 -0.74 -12.11 -20.14
N THR A 7 0.21 -11.22 -19.77
CA THR A 7 1.40 -11.54 -18.99
C THR A 7 1.53 -10.56 -17.83
N PRO A 8 0.67 -10.69 -16.80
CA PRO A 8 0.70 -9.75 -15.69
C PRO A 8 1.99 -9.86 -14.87
N GLY A 9 2.43 -8.75 -14.33
CA GLY A 9 3.57 -8.69 -13.42
C GLY A 9 3.15 -9.02 -12.00
N LEU A 10 4.14 -9.36 -11.17
CA LEU A 10 3.96 -9.59 -9.74
C LEU A 10 4.71 -8.52 -8.95
N LEU A 11 4.02 -7.86 -8.05
CA LEU A 11 4.61 -6.95 -7.07
C LEU A 11 4.37 -7.51 -5.66
N VAL A 12 5.46 -7.79 -4.95
CA VAL A 12 5.39 -8.21 -3.55
C VAL A 12 5.96 -7.09 -2.69
N ILE A 13 5.14 -6.58 -1.77
CA ILE A 13 5.52 -5.53 -0.84
C ILE A 13 5.63 -6.13 0.55
N LEU A 14 6.78 -5.92 1.21
CA LEU A 14 6.97 -6.32 2.59
C LEU A 14 6.94 -5.07 3.47
N ILE A 15 6.07 -5.06 4.47
CA ILE A 15 5.93 -3.96 5.39
C ILE A 15 6.33 -4.40 6.81
N ASP A 16 7.32 -3.71 7.38
CA ASP A 16 7.77 -3.95 8.75
C ASP A 16 6.70 -3.47 9.73
N GLN A 17 6.25 -4.39 10.57
CA GLN A 17 5.26 -4.14 11.61
C GLN A 17 5.82 -4.43 13.01
N SER A 18 7.14 -4.36 13.17
CA SER A 18 7.80 -4.54 14.47
C SER A 18 7.55 -3.36 15.40
N GLY A 19 7.89 -3.54 16.69
CA GLY A 19 7.66 -2.52 17.71
C GLY A 19 8.32 -1.16 17.44
N SER A 20 9.48 -1.16 16.75
CA SER A 20 10.14 0.09 16.35
C SER A 20 9.31 0.92 15.37
N MET A 21 8.37 0.32 14.67
CA MET A 21 7.46 1.02 13.76
C MET A 21 6.36 1.78 14.49
N LEU A 22 6.21 1.57 15.80
CA LEU A 22 5.30 2.34 16.64
C LEU A 22 5.92 3.66 17.12
N PHE A 23 7.23 3.86 16.90
CA PHE A 23 7.90 5.10 17.26
C PHE A 23 7.45 6.24 16.35
N PRO A 24 7.39 7.48 16.85
CA PRO A 24 7.04 8.64 16.04
C PRO A 24 8.11 8.91 14.98
N MET A 25 7.69 9.58 13.91
CA MET A 25 8.59 10.09 12.90
C MET A 25 9.50 11.17 13.52
N GLU A 26 10.73 11.30 13.01
CA GLU A 26 11.72 12.24 13.54
C GLU A 26 11.46 13.70 13.14
N SER A 27 10.49 13.95 12.28
CA SER A 27 10.12 15.31 11.88
C SER A 27 9.44 16.06 13.03
N PRO A 28 9.86 17.30 13.36
CA PRO A 28 9.27 18.05 14.46
C PRO A 28 7.81 18.43 14.24
N ASN A 29 7.32 18.38 12.99
CA ASN A 29 5.92 18.68 12.64
C ASN A 29 5.08 17.42 12.45
N GLU A 30 5.68 16.25 12.56
CA GLU A 30 5.01 14.98 12.33
C GLU A 30 4.61 14.33 13.65
N LYS A 31 3.31 14.12 13.83
CA LYS A 31 2.76 13.37 14.97
C LYS A 31 2.48 11.91 14.64
N GLU A 32 2.77 11.52 13.40
CA GLU A 32 2.51 10.16 12.93
C GLU A 32 3.60 9.19 13.38
N THR A 33 3.21 7.94 13.62
CA THR A 33 4.15 6.85 13.85
C THR A 33 4.72 6.36 12.51
N ARG A 34 5.84 5.65 12.58
CA ARG A 34 6.45 5.03 11.39
C ARG A 34 5.49 4.06 10.70
N THR A 35 4.75 3.28 11.48
CA THR A 35 3.77 2.34 10.91
C THR A 35 2.66 3.06 10.15
N THR A 36 2.14 4.17 10.67
CA THR A 36 1.13 4.97 9.98
C THR A 36 1.68 5.54 8.69
N PHE A 37 2.89 6.09 8.71
CA PHE A 37 3.54 6.64 7.51
C PHE A 37 3.76 5.56 6.44
N ALA A 38 4.33 4.41 6.85
CA ALA A 38 4.60 3.30 5.92
C ALA A 38 3.30 2.76 5.32
N THR A 39 2.26 2.62 6.12
CA THR A 39 0.96 2.14 5.66
C THR A 39 0.32 3.09 4.65
N LYS A 40 0.38 4.40 4.91
CA LYS A 40 -0.08 5.41 3.93
C LYS A 40 0.69 5.31 2.62
N ALA A 41 2.01 5.13 2.69
CA ALA A 41 2.84 5.00 1.49
C ALA A 41 2.44 3.77 0.67
N VAL A 42 2.21 2.63 1.31
CA VAL A 42 1.77 1.40 0.63
C VAL A 42 0.41 1.61 -0.03
N ASN A 43 -0.55 2.18 0.68
CA ASN A 43 -1.88 2.44 0.12
C ASN A 43 -1.83 3.39 -1.08
N ARG A 44 -0.95 4.41 -1.04
CA ARG A 44 -0.74 5.32 -2.18
C ARG A 44 -0.13 4.62 -3.38
N VAL A 45 0.82 3.72 -3.15
CA VAL A 45 1.44 2.94 -4.23
C VAL A 45 0.40 2.08 -4.92
N ILE A 46 -0.43 1.37 -4.15
CA ILE A 46 -1.50 0.53 -4.69
C ILE A 46 -2.48 1.38 -5.50
N ASP A 47 -2.95 2.48 -4.95
CA ASP A 47 -3.87 3.38 -5.63
C ASP A 47 -3.27 3.94 -6.92
N THR A 48 -2.00 4.37 -6.89
CA THR A 48 -1.30 4.88 -8.07
C THR A 48 -1.23 3.84 -9.18
N ILE A 49 -0.88 2.60 -8.83
CA ILE A 49 -0.80 1.52 -9.82
C ILE A 49 -2.18 1.23 -10.42
N ILE A 50 -3.21 1.18 -9.59
CA ILE A 50 -4.58 0.98 -10.05
C ILE A 50 -4.98 2.10 -11.02
N GLN A 51 -4.79 3.36 -10.64
CA GLN A 51 -5.19 4.51 -11.46
C GLN A 51 -4.46 4.57 -12.80
N LYS A 52 -3.17 4.23 -12.81
CA LYS A 52 -2.38 4.21 -14.05
C LYS A 52 -2.78 3.09 -15.01
N ASN A 53 -3.49 2.09 -14.55
CA ASN A 53 -3.93 0.96 -15.37
C ASN A 53 -5.41 1.00 -15.71
N PHE A 54 -6.11 2.09 -15.36
CA PHE A 54 -7.50 2.27 -15.75
C PHE A 54 -7.64 2.36 -17.27
N ASP A 55 -8.63 1.65 -17.78
CA ASP A 55 -9.02 1.71 -19.19
C ASP A 55 -10.55 1.79 -19.23
N GLY A 56 -11.07 3.00 -19.34
CA GLY A 56 -12.50 3.26 -19.26
C GLY A 56 -13.04 3.12 -17.84
N LYS A 57 -13.76 2.05 -17.55
CA LYS A 57 -14.50 1.89 -16.28
C LYS A 57 -13.77 1.09 -15.21
N ALA A 58 -12.69 0.41 -15.56
CA ALA A 58 -12.00 -0.49 -14.64
C ALA A 58 -10.51 -0.58 -14.96
N PRO A 59 -9.67 -0.90 -13.96
CA PRO A 59 -8.26 -1.15 -14.22
C PRO A 59 -8.07 -2.49 -14.93
N LYS A 60 -7.11 -2.53 -15.84
CA LYS A 60 -6.68 -3.79 -16.46
C LYS A 60 -5.80 -4.58 -15.50
N ASN A 61 -5.98 -5.88 -15.47
CA ASN A 61 -5.22 -6.79 -14.60
C ASN A 61 -3.79 -7.05 -15.11
N ARG A 62 -2.99 -5.99 -15.22
CA ARG A 62 -1.60 -6.07 -15.67
C ARG A 62 -0.62 -6.36 -14.53
N CYS A 63 -1.09 -6.37 -13.30
CA CYS A 63 -0.27 -6.58 -12.12
C CYS A 63 -1.08 -7.33 -11.05
N PHE A 64 -0.41 -8.26 -10.39
CA PHE A 64 -0.90 -8.87 -9.16
C PHE A 64 -0.08 -8.29 -8.01
N ILE A 65 -0.74 -7.81 -6.97
CA ILE A 65 -0.08 -7.21 -5.81
C ILE A 65 -0.32 -8.10 -4.60
N SER A 66 0.76 -8.41 -3.88
CA SER A 66 0.72 -9.10 -2.61
C SER A 66 1.46 -8.25 -1.57
N VAL A 67 0.82 -7.97 -0.44
CA VAL A 67 1.42 -7.23 0.66
C VAL A 67 1.57 -8.14 1.87
N ILE A 68 2.80 -8.27 2.34
CA ILE A 68 3.15 -9.09 3.50
C ILE A 68 3.52 -8.15 4.64
N GLY A 69 2.80 -8.25 5.75
CA GLY A 69 3.17 -7.56 6.98
C GLY A 69 3.89 -8.53 7.93
N TYR A 70 4.93 -8.05 8.59
CA TYR A 70 5.69 -8.89 9.50
C TYR A 70 6.11 -8.16 10.78
N ASN A 71 5.87 -8.81 11.89
CA ASN A 71 6.49 -8.56 13.19
C ASN A 71 7.05 -9.91 13.67
N HIS A 72 6.66 -10.41 14.84
CA HIS A 72 6.96 -11.80 15.21
C HIS A 72 6.12 -12.81 14.40
N LYS A 73 5.03 -12.36 13.82
CA LYS A 73 4.19 -13.13 12.89
C LYS A 73 4.33 -12.58 11.48
N VAL A 74 4.21 -13.47 10.50
CA VAL A 74 4.22 -13.11 9.08
C VAL A 74 2.82 -13.32 8.53
N ARG A 75 2.25 -12.29 7.92
CA ARG A 75 0.87 -12.31 7.44
C ARG A 75 0.78 -11.80 6.02
N ASN A 76 0.01 -12.50 5.19
CA ASN A 76 -0.38 -11.95 3.90
C ASN A 76 -1.57 -11.01 4.14
N LEU A 77 -1.34 -9.70 4.09
CA LEU A 77 -2.35 -8.70 4.41
C LEU A 77 -3.36 -8.54 3.29
N ILE A 78 -2.87 -8.54 2.05
CA ILE A 78 -3.72 -8.39 0.86
C ILE A 78 -3.03 -9.07 -0.32
N ALA A 79 -3.83 -9.64 -1.21
CA ALA A 79 -3.35 -10.22 -2.45
C ALA A 79 -4.47 -10.15 -3.49
N GLY A 80 -4.17 -9.70 -4.70
CA GLY A 80 -5.16 -9.66 -5.76
C GLY A 80 -4.67 -8.96 -7.02
N TYR A 81 -5.41 -9.15 -8.09
CA TYR A 81 -5.25 -8.37 -9.30
C TYR A 81 -5.83 -6.96 -9.12
N LEU A 82 -5.44 -6.04 -9.98
CA LEU A 82 -5.80 -4.63 -9.84
C LEU A 82 -7.30 -4.39 -9.80
N LYS A 83 -8.07 -5.12 -10.62
CA LYS A 83 -9.53 -4.99 -10.62
C LYS A 83 -10.14 -5.41 -9.30
N ASP A 84 -9.67 -6.52 -8.73
CA ASP A 84 -10.16 -7.01 -7.44
C ASP A 84 -9.83 -6.02 -6.32
N LEU A 85 -8.62 -5.47 -6.34
CA LEU A 85 -8.21 -4.48 -5.33
C LEU A 85 -9.01 -3.18 -5.45
N ASP A 86 -9.28 -2.73 -6.67
CA ASP A 86 -10.08 -1.52 -6.91
C ASP A 86 -11.51 -1.67 -6.35
N GLU A 87 -12.09 -2.84 -6.47
CA GLU A 87 -13.46 -3.13 -6.02
C GLU A 87 -13.57 -3.40 -4.51
N ASN A 88 -12.46 -3.75 -3.84
CA ASN A 88 -12.47 -4.27 -2.46
C ASN A 88 -11.48 -3.60 -1.51
N PRO A 89 -11.42 -2.27 -1.41
CA PRO A 89 -10.69 -1.65 -0.31
C PRO A 89 -11.37 -1.95 1.03
N ILE A 90 -10.63 -1.92 2.12
CA ILE A 90 -11.20 -2.09 3.47
C ILE A 90 -12.18 -0.95 3.77
N ARG A 91 -11.79 0.27 3.38
CA ARG A 91 -12.60 1.47 3.50
C ARG A 91 -12.09 2.54 2.55
N VAL A 92 -12.84 3.61 2.41
CA VAL A 92 -12.41 4.80 1.68
C VAL A 92 -12.42 5.98 2.65
N ASP A 93 -11.25 6.56 2.89
CA ASP A 93 -11.11 7.73 3.74
C ASP A 93 -11.13 9.00 2.90
N LYS A 94 -11.63 10.09 3.45
CA LYS A 94 -11.50 11.41 2.85
C LYS A 94 -10.29 12.11 3.46
N VAL A 95 -9.37 12.54 2.60
CA VAL A 95 -8.18 13.28 3.00
C VAL A 95 -8.21 14.65 2.32
N LYS A 96 -7.64 15.64 2.99
CA LYS A 96 -7.51 16.97 2.40
C LYS A 96 -6.22 17.05 1.61
N GLN A 97 -6.33 17.57 0.38
CA GLN A 97 -5.20 17.75 -0.51
C GLN A 97 -5.10 19.21 -0.90
N LYS A 98 -3.90 19.77 -0.79
CA LYS A 98 -3.58 21.11 -1.24
C LYS A 98 -3.14 21.04 -2.69
N ILE A 99 -3.80 21.82 -3.54
CA ILE A 99 -3.47 21.95 -4.96
C ILE A 99 -3.32 23.42 -5.33
N SER A 100 -2.58 23.70 -6.43
CA SER A 100 -2.51 25.03 -6.98
C SER A 100 -3.84 25.42 -7.62
N ASP A 101 -4.29 26.68 -7.39
CA ASP A 101 -5.50 27.20 -8.02
C ASP A 101 -5.22 27.79 -9.41
N GLY A 102 -3.96 27.71 -9.89
CA GLY A 102 -3.56 28.30 -11.18
C GLY A 102 -3.31 29.80 -11.16
N ALA A 103 -3.58 30.48 -10.05
CA ALA A 103 -3.43 31.93 -9.89
C ALA A 103 -2.45 32.33 -8.78
N GLY A 104 -1.58 31.41 -8.38
CA GLY A 104 -0.58 31.61 -7.33
C GLY A 104 -1.08 31.33 -5.92
N GLY A 105 -2.34 30.91 -5.76
CA GLY A 105 -2.92 30.49 -4.50
C GLY A 105 -2.93 28.97 -4.32
N ILE A 106 -3.38 28.52 -3.14
CA ILE A 106 -3.51 27.12 -2.80
C ILE A 106 -4.96 26.85 -2.45
N LEU A 107 -5.53 25.85 -3.12
CA LEU A 107 -6.85 25.32 -2.80
C LEU A 107 -6.72 24.05 -1.99
N GLU A 108 -7.59 23.88 -1.01
CA GLU A 108 -7.71 22.66 -0.24
C GLU A 108 -8.96 21.90 -0.72
N ILE A 109 -8.77 20.69 -1.22
CA ILE A 109 -9.86 19.85 -1.72
C ILE A 109 -9.93 18.55 -0.94
N ASP A 110 -11.12 17.97 -0.89
CA ASP A 110 -11.32 16.64 -0.33
C ASP A 110 -11.02 15.60 -1.41
N LYS A 111 -10.17 14.64 -1.08
CA LYS A 111 -9.83 13.52 -1.95
C LYS A 111 -10.21 12.22 -1.28
N SER A 112 -10.84 11.33 -2.04
CA SER A 112 -11.11 9.96 -1.58
C SER A 112 -9.83 9.14 -1.66
N MET A 113 -9.47 8.48 -0.57
CA MET A 113 -8.29 7.63 -0.49
C MET A 113 -8.71 6.22 -0.09
N PRO A 114 -8.68 5.24 -1.01
CA PRO A 114 -8.94 3.85 -0.68
C PRO A 114 -7.84 3.31 0.25
N ILE A 115 -8.25 2.51 1.21
CA ILE A 115 -7.35 1.90 2.20
C ILE A 115 -7.44 0.38 2.09
N TRP A 116 -6.31 -0.26 1.86
CA TRP A 116 -6.18 -1.71 1.79
C TRP A 116 -5.43 -2.30 2.96
N VAL A 117 -4.53 -1.51 3.57
CA VAL A 117 -3.64 -1.94 4.66
C VAL A 117 -3.79 -0.99 5.84
N GLU A 118 -3.92 -1.56 7.03
CA GLU A 118 -4.04 -0.82 8.29
C GLU A 118 -2.70 -0.71 9.02
N PRO A 119 -2.47 0.37 9.79
CA PRO A 119 -1.31 0.45 10.67
C PRO A 119 -1.31 -0.65 11.73
N ILE A 120 -0.11 -1.08 12.14
CA ILE A 120 0.04 -2.04 13.24
C ILE A 120 -0.37 -1.39 14.57
N LYS A 121 -0.99 -2.18 15.44
CA LYS A 121 -1.39 -1.78 16.80
C LYS A 121 -0.70 -2.63 17.88
N GLU A 122 0.05 -3.65 17.47
CA GLU A 122 0.73 -4.57 18.37
C GLU A 122 2.21 -4.27 18.41
N ASP A 123 2.80 -4.37 19.59
CA ASP A 123 4.25 -4.36 19.76
C ASP A 123 4.78 -5.78 19.57
N GLY A 124 6.00 -5.90 19.02
CA GLY A 124 6.59 -7.22 18.85
C GLY A 124 7.94 -7.20 18.14
N PRO A 125 8.69 -8.29 18.25
CA PRO A 125 9.97 -8.45 17.55
C PRO A 125 9.76 -8.60 16.04
N THR A 126 10.85 -8.66 15.30
CA THR A 126 10.84 -8.73 13.84
C THR A 126 11.23 -10.12 13.34
N ASN A 127 10.38 -10.76 12.55
CA ASN A 127 10.69 -11.98 11.83
C ASN A 127 10.90 -11.70 10.33
N MET A 128 11.98 -11.00 10.02
CA MET A 128 12.31 -10.65 8.64
C MET A 128 12.59 -11.89 7.79
N LYS A 129 13.24 -12.90 8.35
CA LYS A 129 13.51 -14.15 7.64
C LYS A 129 12.22 -14.83 7.15
N GLY A 130 11.22 -14.94 8.03
CA GLY A 130 9.92 -15.52 7.67
C GLY A 130 9.20 -14.72 6.59
N ALA A 131 9.30 -13.40 6.64
CA ALA A 131 8.73 -12.53 5.61
C ALA A 131 9.36 -12.78 4.24
N PHE A 132 10.68 -12.87 4.17
CA PHE A 132 11.38 -13.18 2.91
C PHE A 132 11.07 -14.59 2.41
N GLU A 133 10.94 -15.57 3.29
CA GLU A 133 10.55 -16.92 2.92
C GLU A 133 9.14 -16.96 2.30
N MET A 134 8.19 -16.24 2.89
CA MET A 134 6.84 -16.11 2.34
C MET A 134 6.84 -15.44 0.98
N ALA A 135 7.59 -14.35 0.83
CA ALA A 135 7.74 -13.66 -0.46
C ALA A 135 8.33 -14.59 -1.52
N LYS A 136 9.34 -15.36 -1.16
CA LYS A 136 9.97 -16.33 -2.05
C LYS A 136 8.98 -17.38 -2.54
N GLU A 137 8.17 -17.93 -1.64
CA GLU A 137 7.14 -18.90 -2.00
C GLU A 137 6.13 -18.31 -2.99
N ILE A 138 5.70 -17.07 -2.77
CA ILE A 138 4.76 -16.39 -3.67
C ILE A 138 5.39 -16.24 -5.06
N ILE A 139 6.64 -15.81 -5.13
CA ILE A 139 7.36 -15.63 -6.38
C ILE A 139 7.54 -16.97 -7.12
N GLU A 140 7.91 -18.03 -6.41
CA GLU A 140 8.13 -19.34 -7.01
C GLU A 140 6.84 -19.98 -7.54
N LYS A 141 5.70 -19.69 -6.92
CA LYS A 141 4.40 -20.19 -7.37
C LYS A 141 3.77 -19.34 -8.45
N TRP A 142 4.30 -18.16 -8.67
CA TRP A 142 3.81 -17.24 -9.70
C TRP A 142 4.19 -17.70 -11.10
#